data_4e36c2a62a239416b04d1a270507e3bb
#
_entry.id   4e36c2a62a239416b04d1a270507e3bb
#
_cell.length_a   1.000
_cell.length_b   1.000
_cell.length_c   1.000
_cell.angle_alpha   90.00
_cell.angle_beta   90.00
_cell.angle_gamma   90.00
#
_symmetry.space_group_name_H-M   'P 1'
#
loop_
_entity.id
_entity.type
_entity.pdbx_description
1 polymer ?
#
loop_
_entity_poly.entity_id
_entity_poly.type
_entity_poly.pdbx_seq_one_letter_code
_entity_poly.pdbx_strand_id
1 'polypeptide(L)'
;RPGRSAYTRGRAVATPFGADRIPGPVMQLRVKRLSSSATLPARAHPADAGLDLHSAVDLDIPPGETWLVGTGLALELPPGTEAQVRPRSGLALTYSVTVLNTPGTIDEGYRGEVGVILINHGQRVFEVRRGMKVAQLVVQPTLAVEIVAVDALSDTSRGERGFGSTG
;
A
#
# COMPACT_ATOMS: atom_id res chain seq x y z
N ARG A 1 7.20 43.27 15.43
CA ARG A 1 7.95 42.26 14.64
C ARG A 1 7.50 40.88 15.12
N PRO A 2 6.87 40.03 14.29
CA PRO A 2 6.51 38.66 14.68
C PRO A 2 7.71 37.71 14.48
N GLY A 3 7.89 36.81 15.48
CA GLY A 3 9.00 35.88 15.58
C GLY A 3 8.97 34.81 14.48
N ARG A 4 10.13 34.51 13.97
CA ARG A 4 10.40 33.43 13.01
C ARG A 4 10.31 32.10 13.75
N SER A 5 9.32 31.27 13.38
CA SER A 5 9.26 29.87 13.77
C SER A 5 10.39 29.12 13.07
N ALA A 6 11.29 28.53 13.86
CA ALA A 6 12.36 27.69 13.38
C ALA A 6 11.78 26.32 12.96
N TYR A 7 11.66 26.10 11.66
CA TYR A 7 11.36 24.79 11.08
C TYR A 7 12.58 23.89 11.25
N THR A 8 12.55 23.00 12.23
CA THR A 8 13.58 21.97 12.41
C THR A 8 13.53 21.01 11.21
N ARG A 9 14.53 21.07 10.36
CA ARG A 9 14.74 20.07 9.29
C ARG A 9 14.98 18.71 9.94
N GLY A 10 14.00 17.81 9.85
CA GLY A 10 14.17 16.42 10.22
C GLY A 10 15.31 15.81 9.41
N ARG A 11 16.21 15.15 10.11
CA ARG A 11 17.35 14.45 9.52
C ARG A 11 16.80 13.34 8.62
N ALA A 12 17.00 13.46 7.31
CA ALA A 12 16.70 12.41 6.35
C ALA A 12 17.58 11.19 6.70
N VAL A 13 16.95 10.07 7.01
CA VAL A 13 17.64 8.78 7.08
C VAL A 13 17.96 8.41 5.64
N ALA A 14 19.22 8.55 5.24
CA ALA A 14 19.70 8.17 3.92
C ALA A 14 19.53 6.65 3.77
N THR A 15 18.54 6.22 2.98
CA THR A 15 18.54 4.87 2.41
C THR A 15 19.56 4.84 1.28
N PRO A 16 20.40 3.79 1.16
CA PRO A 16 21.32 3.66 0.05
C PRO A 16 20.54 3.31 -1.22
N PHE A 17 19.97 4.32 -1.85
CA PHE A 17 19.40 4.20 -3.18
C PHE A 17 20.52 4.52 -4.16
N GLY A 18 21.01 3.51 -4.88
CA GLY A 18 21.89 3.75 -6.02
C GLY A 18 21.19 4.68 -7.01
N ALA A 19 21.78 5.85 -7.23
CA ALA A 19 21.23 6.97 -8.00
C ALA A 19 20.97 6.63 -9.50
N ASP A 20 21.26 5.42 -9.96
CA ASP A 20 21.47 5.13 -11.38
C ASP A 20 20.30 4.46 -12.10
N ARG A 21 19.09 4.29 -11.47
CA ARG A 21 18.05 3.47 -12.10
C ARG A 21 16.62 3.97 -12.08
N ILE A 22 16.30 5.17 -11.58
CA ILE A 22 14.95 5.74 -11.75
C ILE A 22 15.07 7.03 -12.56
N PRO A 23 14.72 7.02 -13.86
CA PRO A 23 14.62 8.25 -14.62
C PRO A 23 13.38 9.01 -14.14
N GLY A 24 13.56 10.05 -13.37
CA GLY A 24 12.49 10.92 -12.89
C GLY A 24 12.79 11.54 -11.51
N PRO A 25 12.05 12.58 -11.12
CA PRO A 25 12.21 13.19 -9.81
C PRO A 25 11.83 12.17 -8.71
N VAL A 26 12.71 12.00 -7.73
CA VAL A 26 12.42 11.16 -6.55
C VAL A 26 11.36 11.86 -5.71
N MET A 27 10.16 11.27 -5.63
CA MET A 27 9.08 11.77 -4.78
C MET A 27 9.29 11.31 -3.34
N GLN A 28 8.94 12.15 -2.37
CA GLN A 28 9.04 11.82 -0.94
C GLN A 28 7.72 11.27 -0.42
N LEU A 29 7.71 10.04 0.06
CA LEU A 29 6.66 9.49 0.90
C LEU A 29 6.99 9.82 2.36
N ARG A 30 6.15 10.65 3.01
CA ARG A 30 6.31 10.94 4.43
C ARG A 30 5.58 9.89 5.26
N VAL A 31 6.28 9.34 6.25
CA VAL A 31 5.76 8.27 7.10
C VAL A 31 5.87 8.67 8.56
N LYS A 32 4.75 8.62 9.29
CA LYS A 32 4.70 8.82 10.74
C LYS A 32 4.54 7.47 11.43
N ARG A 33 5.40 7.18 12.40
CA ARG A 33 5.19 6.06 13.31
C ARG A 33 4.17 6.46 14.38
N LEU A 34 3.14 5.64 14.55
CA LEU A 34 2.10 5.80 15.57
C LEU A 34 2.42 4.96 16.82
N SER A 35 3.34 4.00 16.70
CA SER A 35 3.81 3.19 17.81
C SER A 35 5.31 2.91 17.71
N SER A 36 5.95 2.54 18.84
CA SER A 36 7.37 2.16 18.87
C SER A 36 7.64 0.82 18.16
N SER A 37 6.62 -0.02 18.00
CA SER A 37 6.71 -1.30 17.30
C SER A 37 6.57 -1.17 15.76
N ALA A 38 6.22 0.02 15.27
CA ALA A 38 6.06 0.25 13.84
C ALA A 38 7.40 0.18 13.10
N THR A 39 7.45 -0.59 12.02
CA THR A 39 8.60 -0.71 11.12
C THR A 39 8.35 0.13 9.87
N LEU A 40 9.29 1.01 9.49
CA LEU A 40 9.14 1.80 8.26
C LEU A 40 9.10 0.90 7.03
N PRO A 41 8.25 1.22 6.04
CA PRO A 41 8.18 0.45 4.79
C PRO A 41 9.52 0.51 4.06
N ALA A 42 9.96 -0.61 3.52
CA ALA A 42 11.22 -0.68 2.78
C ALA A 42 11.12 -1.66 1.59
N ARG A 43 11.87 -1.39 0.55
CA ARG A 43 12.04 -2.34 -0.55
C ARG A 43 13.00 -3.44 -0.14
N ALA A 44 12.71 -4.68 -0.52
CA ALA A 44 13.65 -5.79 -0.34
C ALA A 44 14.86 -5.64 -1.29
N HIS A 45 14.58 -5.19 -2.53
CA HIS A 45 15.62 -4.89 -3.53
C HIS A 45 15.40 -3.49 -4.12
N PRO A 46 16.46 -2.78 -4.55
CA PRO A 46 16.36 -1.38 -5.01
C PRO A 46 15.35 -1.12 -6.12
N ALA A 47 15.12 -2.11 -7.01
CA ALA A 47 14.21 -1.99 -8.16
C ALA A 47 12.78 -2.50 -7.88
N ASP A 48 12.49 -2.97 -6.66
CA ASP A 48 11.15 -3.47 -6.33
C ASP A 48 10.12 -2.33 -6.37
N ALA A 49 8.95 -2.61 -6.94
CA ALA A 49 7.83 -1.67 -6.92
C ALA A 49 7.19 -1.57 -5.53
N GLY A 50 7.14 -2.69 -4.80
CA GLY A 50 6.52 -2.80 -3.49
C GLY A 50 7.46 -2.42 -2.35
N LEU A 51 6.89 -1.79 -1.33
CA LEU A 51 7.49 -1.54 -0.04
C LEU A 51 6.88 -2.51 0.97
N ASP A 52 7.66 -3.35 1.63
CA ASP A 52 7.14 -4.29 2.62
C ASP A 52 6.43 -3.56 3.77
N LEU A 53 5.21 -3.99 4.10
CA LEU A 53 4.46 -3.57 5.28
C LEU A 53 4.55 -4.66 6.35
N HIS A 54 4.87 -4.23 7.58
CA HIS A 54 5.07 -5.11 8.72
C HIS A 54 3.94 -4.95 9.73
N SER A 55 3.54 -6.05 10.37
CA SER A 55 2.62 -6.00 11.51
C SER A 55 3.26 -5.29 12.69
N ALA A 56 2.51 -4.39 13.33
CA ALA A 56 2.86 -3.78 14.61
C ALA A 56 2.24 -4.54 15.82
N VAL A 57 1.46 -5.58 15.54
CA VAL A 57 0.69 -6.34 16.53
C VAL A 57 0.93 -7.84 16.39
N ASP A 58 0.63 -8.58 17.46
CA ASP A 58 0.54 -10.04 17.47
C ASP A 58 -0.94 -10.41 17.45
N LEU A 59 -1.36 -11.30 16.54
CA LEU A 59 -2.72 -11.85 16.49
C LEU A 59 -2.74 -13.16 15.71
N ASP A 60 -3.78 -13.93 15.91
CA ASP A 60 -3.99 -15.20 15.22
C ASP A 60 -5.26 -15.10 14.37
N ILE A 61 -5.17 -15.52 13.11
CA ILE A 61 -6.29 -15.52 12.15
C ILE A 61 -6.73 -16.95 11.92
N PRO A 62 -7.87 -17.39 12.50
CA PRO A 62 -8.42 -18.71 12.24
C PRO A 62 -8.79 -18.93 10.76
N PRO A 63 -8.92 -20.19 10.31
CA PRO A 63 -9.41 -20.51 8.98
C PRO A 63 -10.76 -19.85 8.66
N GLY A 64 -10.86 -19.20 7.51
CA GLY A 64 -12.07 -18.52 7.04
C GLY A 64 -12.31 -17.14 7.65
N GLU A 65 -11.48 -16.71 8.61
CA GLU A 65 -11.68 -15.42 9.28
C GLU A 65 -10.88 -14.28 8.65
N THR A 66 -11.39 -13.08 8.87
CA THR A 66 -10.81 -11.81 8.41
C THR A 66 -10.43 -10.95 9.60
N TRP A 67 -9.22 -10.43 9.60
CA TRP A 67 -8.71 -9.56 10.65
C TRP A 67 -8.01 -8.33 10.10
N LEU A 68 -8.16 -7.20 10.81
CA LEU A 68 -7.42 -5.97 10.55
C LEU A 68 -6.09 -6.02 11.29
N VAL A 69 -5.00 -6.03 10.54
CA VAL A 69 -3.62 -6.01 11.07
C VAL A 69 -3.11 -4.59 11.03
N GLY A 70 -2.89 -4.00 12.21
CA GLY A 70 -2.31 -2.66 12.34
C GLY A 70 -0.82 -2.67 11.97
N THR A 71 -0.38 -1.66 11.24
CA THR A 71 1.05 -1.45 10.90
C THR A 71 1.74 -0.45 11.82
N GLY A 72 0.96 0.32 12.59
CA GLY A 72 1.47 1.42 13.41
C GLY A 72 2.00 2.60 12.59
N LEU A 73 1.58 2.73 11.32
CA LEU A 73 2.06 3.75 10.40
C LEU A 73 0.92 4.63 9.88
N ALA A 74 1.17 5.93 9.75
CA ALA A 74 0.36 6.84 8.96
C ALA A 74 1.20 7.48 7.85
N LEU A 75 0.57 7.77 6.71
CA LEU A 75 1.25 8.24 5.51
C LEU A 75 0.78 9.65 5.13
N GLU A 76 1.70 10.40 4.52
CA GLU A 76 1.40 11.58 3.72
C GLU A 76 1.97 11.33 2.32
N LEU A 77 1.05 11.05 1.40
CA LEU A 77 1.40 10.73 0.02
C LEU A 77 1.81 11.99 -0.74
N PRO A 78 2.72 11.88 -1.73
CA PRO A 78 3.01 12.98 -2.65
C PRO A 78 1.74 13.41 -3.40
N PRO A 79 1.59 14.71 -3.72
CA PRO A 79 0.45 15.18 -4.51
C PRO A 79 0.26 14.43 -5.83
N GLY A 80 -0.99 14.12 -6.17
CA GLY A 80 -1.34 13.40 -7.40
C GLY A 80 -0.99 11.91 -7.36
N THR A 81 -0.86 11.32 -6.18
CA THR A 81 -0.60 9.88 -6.03
C THR A 81 -1.60 9.20 -5.11
N GLU A 82 -1.73 7.90 -5.27
CA GLU A 82 -2.36 6.98 -4.33
C GLU A 82 -1.35 5.96 -3.84
N ALA A 83 -1.66 5.26 -2.76
CA ALA A 83 -0.96 4.05 -2.39
C ALA A 83 -1.93 2.87 -2.38
N GLN A 84 -1.42 1.70 -2.72
CA GLN A 84 -2.19 0.46 -2.71
C GLN A 84 -1.56 -0.56 -1.78
N VAL A 85 -2.37 -1.11 -0.88
CA VAL A 85 -2.01 -2.29 -0.08
C VAL A 85 -2.30 -3.53 -0.92
N ARG A 86 -1.24 -4.27 -1.27
CA ARG A 86 -1.31 -5.47 -2.09
C ARG A 86 -0.82 -6.69 -1.32
N PRO A 87 -1.33 -7.91 -1.63
CA PRO A 87 -0.89 -9.14 -0.98
C PRO A 87 0.57 -9.48 -1.32
N ARG A 88 1.15 -10.32 -0.48
CA ARG A 88 2.46 -10.92 -0.72
C ARG A 88 2.28 -12.32 -1.28
N SER A 89 2.93 -12.60 -2.41
CA SER A 89 2.85 -13.91 -3.11
C SER A 89 3.27 -15.09 -2.21
N GLY A 90 4.26 -14.88 -1.35
CA GLY A 90 4.70 -15.93 -0.41
C GLY A 90 3.63 -16.30 0.62
N LEU A 91 2.86 -15.34 1.15
CA LEU A 91 1.75 -15.63 2.06
C LEU A 91 0.60 -16.32 1.32
N ALA A 92 0.28 -15.86 0.13
CA ALA A 92 -0.77 -16.45 -0.69
C ALA A 92 -0.45 -17.92 -1.05
N LEU A 93 0.76 -18.19 -1.53
CA LEU A 93 1.17 -19.53 -1.98
C LEU A 93 1.34 -20.51 -0.82
N THR A 94 1.96 -20.08 0.29
CA THR A 94 2.33 -21.00 1.38
C THR A 94 1.22 -21.20 2.39
N TYR A 95 0.43 -20.14 2.66
CA TYR A 95 -0.55 -20.15 3.75
C TYR A 95 -1.98 -19.94 3.27
N SER A 96 -2.20 -19.65 1.99
CA SER A 96 -3.51 -19.24 1.45
C SER A 96 -4.07 -17.99 2.14
N VAL A 97 -3.18 -17.06 2.53
CA VAL A 97 -3.52 -15.79 3.19
C VAL A 97 -3.34 -14.65 2.19
N THR A 98 -4.34 -13.79 2.11
CA THR A 98 -4.31 -12.64 1.19
C THR A 98 -4.89 -11.38 1.83
N VAL A 99 -4.74 -10.25 1.15
CA VAL A 99 -5.43 -8.99 1.50
C VAL A 99 -6.84 -9.06 0.90
N LEU A 100 -7.86 -9.03 1.75
CA LEU A 100 -9.25 -9.27 1.34
C LEU A 100 -9.75 -8.24 0.33
N ASN A 101 -9.45 -6.97 0.54
CA ASN A 101 -9.88 -5.84 -0.31
C ASN A 101 -8.83 -5.44 -1.35
N THR A 102 -7.99 -6.38 -1.80
CA THR A 102 -6.90 -6.05 -2.74
C THR A 102 -7.43 -5.61 -4.12
N PRO A 103 -6.82 -4.56 -4.70
CA PRO A 103 -5.87 -3.62 -4.11
C PRO A 103 -6.55 -2.64 -3.15
N GLY A 104 -6.10 -2.60 -1.88
CA GLY A 104 -6.62 -1.67 -0.87
C GLY A 104 -6.12 -0.25 -1.13
N THR A 105 -7.00 0.64 -1.54
CA THR A 105 -6.65 2.02 -1.88
C THR A 105 -6.43 2.88 -0.65
N ILE A 106 -5.35 3.65 -0.66
CA ILE A 106 -5.05 4.71 0.30
C ILE A 106 -5.01 6.03 -0.47
N ASP A 107 -5.96 6.90 -0.20
CA ASP A 107 -6.09 8.18 -0.87
C ASP A 107 -5.03 9.20 -0.40
N GLU A 108 -4.67 10.17 -1.25
CA GLU A 108 -3.69 11.22 -0.95
C GLU A 108 -4.00 11.94 0.37
N GLY A 109 -5.29 12.21 0.64
CA GLY A 109 -5.75 12.93 1.83
C GLY A 109 -5.88 12.08 3.10
N TYR A 110 -5.70 10.76 3.04
CA TYR A 110 -5.83 9.90 4.22
C TYR A 110 -4.65 10.09 5.18
N ARG A 111 -4.95 10.24 6.48
CA ARG A 111 -3.95 10.44 7.55
C ARG A 111 -4.11 9.46 8.70
N GLY A 112 -5.04 8.51 8.61
CA GLY A 112 -5.22 7.45 9.59
C GLY A 112 -4.11 6.39 9.53
N GLU A 113 -4.21 5.41 10.43
CA GLU A 113 -3.31 4.27 10.41
C GLU A 113 -3.51 3.41 9.15
N VAL A 114 -2.42 3.00 8.53
CA VAL A 114 -2.43 1.99 7.47
C VAL A 114 -2.70 0.63 8.09
N GLY A 115 -3.90 0.11 7.85
CA GLY A 115 -4.29 -1.23 8.25
C GLY A 115 -4.28 -2.20 7.07
N VAL A 116 -3.96 -3.45 7.35
CA VAL A 116 -3.98 -4.54 6.36
C VAL A 116 -5.10 -5.50 6.71
N ILE A 117 -6.13 -5.60 5.85
CA ILE A 117 -7.24 -6.53 6.06
C ILE A 117 -6.84 -7.88 5.48
N LEU A 118 -6.42 -8.81 6.34
CA LEU A 118 -6.05 -10.17 5.95
C LEU A 118 -7.23 -11.11 6.08
N ILE A 119 -7.37 -12.02 5.12
CA ILE A 119 -8.24 -13.19 5.19
C ILE A 119 -7.40 -14.46 5.11
N ASN A 120 -7.73 -15.43 5.94
CA ASN A 120 -7.11 -16.76 5.95
C ASN A 120 -8.01 -17.77 5.23
N HIS A 121 -7.68 -18.10 3.97
CA HIS A 121 -8.34 -19.15 3.21
C HIS A 121 -7.74 -20.54 3.45
N GLY A 122 -6.69 -20.62 4.28
CA GLY A 122 -6.03 -21.88 4.63
C GLY A 122 -6.87 -22.72 5.62
N GLN A 123 -6.31 -23.87 6.01
CA GLN A 123 -6.98 -24.80 6.93
C GLN A 123 -6.37 -24.79 8.35
N ARG A 124 -5.38 -23.94 8.58
CA ARG A 124 -4.70 -23.78 9.87
C ARG A 124 -4.75 -22.33 10.32
N VAL A 125 -4.69 -22.11 11.62
CA VAL A 125 -4.53 -20.76 12.18
C VAL A 125 -3.28 -20.12 11.56
N PHE A 126 -3.42 -18.90 11.06
CA PHE A 126 -2.30 -18.10 10.57
C PHE A 126 -1.85 -17.15 11.67
N GLU A 127 -0.66 -17.37 12.18
CA GLU A 127 -0.09 -16.57 13.26
C GLU A 127 0.61 -15.34 12.71
N VAL A 128 0.04 -14.16 12.94
CA VAL A 128 0.68 -12.87 12.68
C VAL A 128 1.49 -12.48 13.90
N ARG A 129 2.77 -12.19 13.71
CA ARG A 129 3.67 -11.73 14.76
C ARG A 129 4.22 -10.36 14.41
N ARG A 130 4.44 -9.56 15.44
CA ARG A 130 5.02 -8.21 15.32
C ARG A 130 6.33 -8.25 14.52
N GLY A 131 6.49 -7.33 13.58
CA GLY A 131 7.62 -7.31 12.66
C GLY A 131 7.50 -8.26 11.46
N MET A 132 6.47 -9.11 11.41
CA MET A 132 6.21 -9.96 10.25
C MET A 132 5.77 -9.12 9.06
N LYS A 133 6.29 -9.42 7.87
CA LYS A 133 5.85 -8.82 6.61
C LYS A 133 4.49 -9.37 6.22
N VAL A 134 3.45 -8.56 6.26
CA VAL A 134 2.04 -8.98 6.06
C VAL A 134 1.45 -8.55 4.72
N ALA A 135 1.99 -7.50 4.11
CA ALA A 135 1.56 -6.98 2.82
C ALA A 135 2.70 -6.20 2.15
N GLN A 136 2.41 -5.61 1.00
CA GLN A 136 3.29 -4.63 0.36
C GLN A 136 2.50 -3.38 -0.04
N LEU A 137 3.15 -2.23 0.06
CA LEU A 137 2.64 -0.93 -0.33
C LEU A 137 3.21 -0.54 -1.69
N VAL A 138 2.35 -0.16 -2.64
CA VAL A 138 2.77 0.36 -3.94
C VAL A 138 2.21 1.78 -4.09
N VAL A 139 3.09 2.75 -4.32
CA VAL A 139 2.69 4.15 -4.60
C VAL A 139 2.70 4.35 -6.11
N GLN A 140 1.62 4.94 -6.63
CA GLN A 140 1.46 5.19 -8.06
C GLN A 140 0.71 6.50 -8.33
N PRO A 141 0.88 7.11 -9.52
CA PRO A 141 0.13 8.31 -9.89
C PRO A 141 -1.36 8.02 -10.02
N THR A 142 -2.19 9.01 -9.69
CA THR A 142 -3.63 9.02 -9.97
C THR A 142 -3.91 9.91 -11.18
N LEU A 143 -4.89 9.50 -11.99
CA LEU A 143 -5.38 10.33 -13.08
C LEU A 143 -6.53 11.20 -12.57
N ALA A 144 -6.43 12.50 -12.78
CA ALA A 144 -7.58 13.38 -12.61
C ALA A 144 -8.54 13.17 -13.77
N VAL A 145 -9.76 12.70 -13.46
CA VAL A 145 -10.81 12.49 -14.46
C VAL A 145 -12.01 13.38 -14.17
N GLU A 146 -12.53 14.03 -15.19
CA GLU A 146 -13.83 14.69 -15.15
C GLU A 146 -14.90 13.70 -15.62
N ILE A 147 -15.94 13.52 -14.81
CA ILE A 147 -17.06 12.64 -15.15
C ILE A 147 -18.09 13.45 -15.92
N VAL A 148 -18.29 13.09 -17.18
CA VAL A 148 -19.29 13.71 -18.06
C VAL A 148 -20.38 12.70 -18.38
N ALA A 149 -21.62 13.01 -18.02
CA ALA A 149 -22.76 12.19 -18.43
C ALA A 149 -23.07 12.45 -19.90
N VAL A 150 -23.22 11.36 -20.66
CA VAL A 150 -23.55 11.41 -22.09
C VAL A 150 -24.70 10.42 -22.38
N ASP A 151 -25.49 10.73 -23.43
CA ASP A 151 -26.61 9.85 -23.84
C ASP A 151 -26.13 8.61 -24.61
N ALA A 152 -24.94 8.68 -25.22
CA ALA A 152 -24.35 7.58 -25.98
C ALA A 152 -22.83 7.61 -25.91
N LEU A 153 -22.21 6.43 -25.94
CA LEU A 153 -20.77 6.25 -26.07
C LEU A 153 -20.41 6.01 -27.53
N SER A 154 -19.15 6.28 -27.88
CA SER A 154 -18.62 5.99 -29.22
C SER A 154 -18.59 4.49 -29.50
N ASP A 155 -18.84 4.12 -30.77
CA ASP A 155 -18.75 2.74 -31.23
C ASP A 155 -17.32 2.22 -31.21
N THR A 156 -17.18 0.92 -30.88
CA THR A 156 -15.90 0.22 -30.96
C THR A 156 -16.07 -1.16 -31.61
N SER A 157 -14.99 -1.72 -32.15
CA SER A 157 -15.02 -3.08 -32.74
C SER A 157 -15.35 -4.16 -31.72
N ARG A 158 -15.11 -3.92 -30.42
CA ARG A 158 -15.50 -4.83 -29.32
C ARG A 158 -16.97 -4.67 -28.93
N GLY A 159 -17.52 -3.46 -28.99
CA GLY A 159 -18.89 -3.16 -28.54
C GLY A 159 -19.11 -3.60 -27.09
N GLU A 160 -20.28 -4.21 -26.83
CA GLU A 160 -20.69 -4.68 -25.50
C GLU A 160 -20.13 -6.06 -25.11
N ARG A 161 -19.32 -6.69 -25.96
CA ARG A 161 -18.81 -8.04 -25.72
C ARG A 161 -17.86 -8.07 -24.53
N GLY A 162 -18.22 -8.83 -23.48
CA GLY A 162 -17.44 -9.03 -22.25
C GLY A 162 -17.42 -10.51 -21.83
N PHE A 163 -16.99 -10.80 -20.62
CA PHE A 163 -17.10 -12.09 -19.93
C PHE A 163 -16.70 -13.33 -20.77
N GLY A 164 -15.49 -13.34 -21.30
CA GLY A 164 -14.98 -14.48 -22.07
C GLY A 164 -15.25 -14.40 -23.58
N SER A 165 -15.56 -13.22 -24.11
CA SER A 165 -15.80 -13.02 -25.54
C SER A 165 -14.57 -13.27 -26.45
N THR A 166 -13.41 -13.59 -25.88
CA THR A 166 -12.13 -13.81 -26.57
C THR A 166 -11.65 -15.25 -26.52
N GLY A 167 -12.41 -16.21 -25.98
CA GLY A 167 -11.99 -17.61 -25.91
C GLY A 167 -13.00 -18.49 -25.22
#